data_8726f281f98f11f54c49e471901ba9ee
#
_entry.id   8726f281f98f11f54c49e471901ba9ee
#
_cell.length_a   1.000
_cell.length_b   1.000
_cell.length_c   1.000
_cell.angle_alpha   90.00
_cell.angle_beta   90.00
_cell.angle_gamma   90.00
#
_symmetry.space_group_name_H-M   'P 1'
#
loop_
_entity.id
_entity.type
_entity.pdbx_description
1 polymer ?
#
loop_
_entity_poly.entity_id
_entity_poly.type
_entity_poly.pdbx_seq_one_letter_code
_entity_poly.pdbx_strand_id
1 'polypeptide(L)'
;MAKDIIFGEDARKALQSGIDKLANTVKITLGPKGRNVVLDKKYGAPLITNDGVTIAKEIELDDPFENMGAQLVKEVATKTNDAAGDGTTTATLLAQALVREGMKNIAAGANPMVLKKGMDQAVDTAVETIVANSKKIEGSDEIARVGAVSAADENIGKLIAEAMEKVTADGVITLEESKTAETYSEVVEGMQFDRGYIAPYMVTDTDKMEAVLDDAYILITDKKISNIQEILPLLEQIVKAGKKLLIIAEDVEGEALSTLIVNKLRGTFTCVAVKAPGFGDRRKEMLQDIAILTGGQVISSELGLELSETTMEQLGRARQVVVQKENTIIVDGAGNSDDIKARVGQIKSQIENTTSDFDREKLQERLAKLSGGVAVIKVGAATEVEMKEKKLRIEDALAATKAAVEEGIVAGGGTALINAMPAVKKLVDKLSGDEKTGAQIVYKALEEPVRQIAVNAGLEGSVIIDKIIRSRKVGYGFNAYTSEYVDMIPAGIVDPTKVTRSALQNAASVASMVLTTESLVADKKDPQADAAMAAAAAGAGGGGGLG
;
A
#
# COMPACT_ATOMS: atom_id res chain seq x y z
N MET A 1 -29.08 10.90 16.83
CA MET A 1 -29.76 9.75 16.18
C MET A 1 -29.96 8.64 17.20
N ALA A 2 -31.08 7.91 17.12
CA ALA A 2 -31.27 6.72 17.94
C ALA A 2 -30.31 5.62 17.53
N LYS A 3 -29.90 4.74 18.47
CA LYS A 3 -28.99 3.63 18.23
C LYS A 3 -29.75 2.32 18.31
N ASP A 4 -29.38 1.39 17.43
CA ASP A 4 -29.71 -0.03 17.53
C ASP A 4 -28.57 -0.75 18.20
N ILE A 5 -28.85 -1.62 19.16
CA ILE A 5 -27.84 -2.30 19.97
C ILE A 5 -28.18 -3.78 20.01
N ILE A 6 -27.21 -4.62 19.63
CA ILE A 6 -27.31 -6.08 19.77
C ILE A 6 -26.18 -6.61 20.63
N PHE A 7 -26.40 -7.75 21.29
CA PHE A 7 -25.50 -8.31 22.28
C PHE A 7 -25.22 -9.80 22.04
N GLY A 8 -24.18 -10.30 22.66
CA GLY A 8 -23.89 -11.71 22.82
C GLY A 8 -23.77 -12.46 21.50
N GLU A 9 -24.53 -13.54 21.40
CA GLU A 9 -24.46 -14.44 20.24
C GLU A 9 -24.93 -13.78 18.94
N ASP A 10 -25.95 -12.91 18.99
CA ASP A 10 -26.46 -12.22 17.80
C ASP A 10 -25.45 -11.21 17.26
N ALA A 11 -24.75 -10.49 18.14
CA ALA A 11 -23.66 -9.60 17.75
C ALA A 11 -22.52 -10.37 17.08
N ARG A 12 -22.11 -11.50 17.66
CA ARG A 12 -21.04 -12.34 17.09
C ARG A 12 -21.42 -12.97 15.76
N LYS A 13 -22.69 -13.44 15.60
CA LYS A 13 -23.19 -14.00 14.34
C LYS A 13 -23.22 -12.94 13.23
N ALA A 14 -23.65 -11.73 13.52
CA ALA A 14 -23.66 -10.63 12.55
C ALA A 14 -22.26 -10.28 12.08
N LEU A 15 -21.30 -10.12 13.01
CA LEU A 15 -19.89 -9.88 12.65
C LEU A 15 -19.34 -11.01 11.78
N GLN A 16 -19.53 -12.27 12.18
CA GLN A 16 -19.05 -13.43 11.43
C GLN A 16 -19.67 -13.49 10.03
N SER A 17 -20.95 -13.20 9.88
CA SER A 17 -21.62 -13.16 8.58
C SER A 17 -20.98 -12.14 7.64
N GLY A 18 -20.71 -10.93 8.13
CA GLY A 18 -20.03 -9.89 7.35
C GLY A 18 -18.61 -10.25 6.96
N ILE A 19 -17.84 -10.79 7.92
CA ILE A 19 -16.49 -11.30 7.68
C ILE A 19 -16.51 -12.38 6.60
N ASP A 20 -17.44 -13.35 6.69
CA ASP A 20 -17.56 -14.46 5.76
C ASP A 20 -17.94 -13.99 4.35
N LYS A 21 -18.83 -13.02 4.21
CA LYS A 21 -19.22 -12.44 2.91
C LYS A 21 -18.01 -11.82 2.21
N LEU A 22 -17.26 -10.97 2.90
CA LEU A 22 -16.07 -10.34 2.34
C LEU A 22 -14.98 -11.38 2.03
N ALA A 23 -14.59 -12.19 3.00
CA ALA A 23 -13.49 -13.13 2.83
C ALA A 23 -13.78 -14.21 1.78
N ASN A 24 -15.03 -14.68 1.65
CA ASN A 24 -15.41 -15.61 0.61
C ASN A 24 -15.32 -15.03 -0.79
N THR A 25 -15.53 -13.71 -0.94
CA THR A 25 -15.37 -13.01 -2.22
C THR A 25 -13.90 -12.86 -2.58
N VAL A 26 -13.03 -12.56 -1.60
CA VAL A 26 -11.61 -12.32 -1.82
C VAL A 26 -10.82 -13.62 -2.04
N LYS A 27 -11.02 -14.65 -1.20
CA LYS A 27 -10.18 -15.87 -1.18
C LYS A 27 -10.19 -16.71 -2.46
N ILE A 28 -11.17 -16.52 -3.35
CA ILE A 28 -11.22 -17.22 -4.64
C ILE A 28 -10.12 -16.78 -5.60
N THR A 29 -9.46 -15.66 -5.32
CA THR A 29 -8.35 -15.14 -6.12
C THR A 29 -6.99 -15.75 -5.75
N LEU A 30 -6.91 -16.47 -4.61
CA LEU A 30 -5.65 -16.92 -4.05
C LEU A 30 -5.01 -18.06 -4.86
N GLY A 31 -3.71 -17.92 -5.13
CA GLY A 31 -2.85 -18.93 -5.73
C GLY A 31 -2.92 -18.98 -7.27
N PRO A 32 -2.10 -19.86 -7.90
CA PRO A 32 -1.88 -19.84 -9.35
C PRO A 32 -3.10 -20.26 -10.18
N LYS A 33 -4.13 -20.86 -9.56
CA LYS A 33 -5.42 -21.17 -10.17
C LYS A 33 -6.56 -20.36 -9.56
N GLY A 34 -6.23 -19.26 -8.88
CA GLY A 34 -7.18 -18.24 -8.44
C GLY A 34 -7.90 -17.60 -9.62
N ARG A 35 -9.08 -17.05 -9.37
CA ARG A 35 -9.95 -16.46 -10.39
C ARG A 35 -10.22 -15.00 -10.08
N ASN A 36 -10.51 -14.22 -11.09
CA ASN A 36 -10.83 -12.82 -10.97
C ASN A 36 -12.23 -12.60 -10.40
N VAL A 37 -12.42 -11.44 -9.78
CA VAL A 37 -13.70 -10.88 -9.36
C VAL A 37 -14.04 -9.72 -10.29
N VAL A 38 -15.31 -9.57 -10.63
CA VAL A 38 -15.82 -8.43 -11.39
C VAL A 38 -16.49 -7.47 -10.43
N LEU A 39 -16.02 -6.24 -10.40
CA LEU A 39 -16.54 -5.17 -9.57
C LEU A 39 -17.34 -4.19 -10.43
N ASP A 40 -18.58 -3.92 -10.03
CA ASP A 40 -19.39 -2.91 -10.70
C ASP A 40 -18.85 -1.51 -10.41
N LYS A 41 -18.88 -0.64 -11.38
CA LYS A 41 -18.50 0.77 -11.25
C LYS A 41 -19.67 1.65 -11.65
N LYS A 42 -19.98 2.65 -10.83
CA LYS A 42 -21.06 3.62 -11.13
C LYS A 42 -20.87 4.34 -12.47
N TYR A 43 -19.62 4.49 -12.89
CA TYR A 43 -19.24 5.13 -14.15
C TYR A 43 -18.12 4.32 -14.80
N GLY A 44 -18.22 4.11 -16.12
CA GLY A 44 -17.23 3.37 -16.89
C GLY A 44 -17.50 1.87 -16.99
N ALA A 45 -16.49 1.11 -17.41
CA ALA A 45 -16.56 -0.35 -17.49
C ALA A 45 -16.36 -0.99 -16.11
N PRO A 46 -16.98 -2.17 -15.84
CA PRO A 46 -16.68 -2.96 -14.67
C PRO A 46 -15.18 -3.25 -14.54
N LEU A 47 -14.67 -3.24 -13.33
CA LEU A 47 -13.28 -3.59 -13.05
C LEU A 47 -13.17 -5.11 -12.85
N ILE A 48 -12.27 -5.74 -13.60
CA ILE A 48 -11.90 -7.15 -13.41
C ILE A 48 -10.56 -7.18 -12.70
N THR A 49 -10.51 -7.82 -11.52
CA THR A 49 -9.29 -7.86 -10.72
C THR A 49 -9.20 -9.12 -9.85
N ASN A 50 -7.99 -9.50 -9.47
CA ASN A 50 -7.69 -10.51 -8.47
C ASN A 50 -7.00 -9.91 -7.23
N ASP A 51 -6.79 -8.59 -7.21
CA ASP A 51 -6.22 -7.91 -6.05
C ASP A 51 -7.19 -7.88 -4.87
N GLY A 52 -6.73 -8.47 -3.75
CA GLY A 52 -7.56 -8.65 -2.56
C GLY A 52 -7.95 -7.34 -1.88
N VAL A 53 -7.08 -6.34 -1.83
CA VAL A 53 -7.40 -5.06 -1.18
C VAL A 53 -8.41 -4.25 -2.02
N THR A 54 -8.26 -4.23 -3.33
CA THR A 54 -9.21 -3.57 -4.24
C THR A 54 -10.60 -4.19 -4.12
N ILE A 55 -10.68 -5.54 -4.09
CA ILE A 55 -11.95 -6.23 -3.89
C ILE A 55 -12.55 -5.89 -2.51
N ALA A 56 -11.75 -5.95 -1.45
CA ALA A 56 -12.21 -5.70 -0.10
C ALA A 56 -12.74 -4.27 0.09
N LYS A 57 -12.13 -3.27 -0.55
CA LYS A 57 -12.54 -1.86 -0.50
C LYS A 57 -13.92 -1.62 -1.10
N GLU A 58 -14.32 -2.36 -2.12
CA GLU A 58 -15.61 -2.20 -2.79
C GLU A 58 -16.78 -2.90 -2.06
N ILE A 59 -16.49 -3.78 -1.06
CA ILE A 59 -17.56 -4.49 -0.38
C ILE A 59 -18.16 -3.62 0.72
N GLU A 60 -19.45 -3.33 0.56
CA GLU A 60 -20.33 -2.68 1.52
C GLU A 60 -21.64 -3.48 1.63
N LEU A 61 -22.12 -3.71 2.85
CA LEU A 61 -23.28 -4.53 3.10
C LEU A 61 -24.44 -3.68 3.63
N ASP A 62 -25.66 -4.03 3.22
CA ASP A 62 -26.88 -3.30 3.61
C ASP A 62 -27.18 -3.38 5.11
N ASP A 63 -26.91 -4.52 5.75
CA ASP A 63 -27.08 -4.68 7.19
C ASP A 63 -25.91 -4.02 7.92
N PRO A 64 -26.14 -3.02 8.79
CA PRO A 64 -25.09 -2.28 9.44
C PRO A 64 -24.23 -3.12 10.39
N PHE A 65 -24.79 -4.16 11.00
CA PHE A 65 -24.06 -5.03 11.93
C PHE A 65 -23.17 -6.02 11.17
N GLU A 66 -23.67 -6.61 10.07
CA GLU A 66 -22.85 -7.41 9.18
C GLU A 66 -21.75 -6.56 8.52
N ASN A 67 -22.09 -5.33 8.11
CA ASN A 67 -21.13 -4.41 7.50
C ASN A 67 -19.98 -4.07 8.45
N MET A 68 -20.22 -3.96 9.77
CA MET A 68 -19.13 -3.81 10.75
C MET A 68 -18.13 -4.96 10.66
N GLY A 69 -18.59 -6.21 10.52
CA GLY A 69 -17.73 -7.38 10.32
C GLY A 69 -16.92 -7.30 9.03
N ALA A 70 -17.55 -6.91 7.93
CA ALA A 70 -16.88 -6.69 6.65
C ALA A 70 -15.83 -5.58 6.76
N GLN A 71 -16.14 -4.45 7.37
CA GLN A 71 -15.21 -3.32 7.54
C GLN A 71 -13.99 -3.68 8.39
N LEU A 72 -14.15 -4.51 9.43
CA LEU A 72 -13.01 -4.98 10.24
C LEU A 72 -12.03 -5.83 9.42
N VAL A 73 -12.51 -6.71 8.54
CA VAL A 73 -11.63 -7.50 7.66
C VAL A 73 -11.08 -6.66 6.50
N LYS A 74 -11.83 -5.69 6.01
CA LYS A 74 -11.32 -4.67 5.09
C LYS A 74 -10.11 -3.92 5.69
N GLU A 75 -10.15 -3.61 6.98
CA GLU A 75 -9.01 -3.01 7.70
C GLU A 75 -7.80 -3.96 7.71
N VAL A 76 -7.98 -5.27 7.87
CA VAL A 76 -6.89 -6.26 7.76
C VAL A 76 -6.22 -6.19 6.39
N ALA A 77 -7.00 -6.20 5.31
CA ALA A 77 -6.47 -6.12 3.95
C ALA A 77 -5.71 -4.79 3.73
N THR A 78 -6.30 -3.67 4.15
CA THR A 78 -5.69 -2.33 4.01
C THR A 78 -4.38 -2.21 4.78
N LYS A 79 -4.35 -2.63 6.06
CA LYS A 79 -3.12 -2.59 6.88
C LYS A 79 -2.02 -3.49 6.35
N THR A 80 -2.38 -4.64 5.78
CA THR A 80 -1.40 -5.54 5.17
C THR A 80 -0.83 -4.92 3.90
N ASN A 81 -1.67 -4.29 3.08
CA ASN A 81 -1.24 -3.53 1.92
C ASN A 81 -0.29 -2.37 2.33
N ASP A 82 -0.65 -1.58 3.33
CA ASP A 82 0.18 -0.45 3.81
C ASP A 82 1.55 -0.92 4.33
N ALA A 83 1.60 -2.09 4.98
CA ALA A 83 2.83 -2.61 5.59
C ALA A 83 3.76 -3.31 4.58
N ALA A 84 3.20 -4.06 3.64
CA ALA A 84 3.95 -4.97 2.78
C ALA A 84 3.60 -4.89 1.29
N GLY A 85 2.54 -4.18 0.92
CA GLY A 85 2.09 -3.97 -0.45
C GLY A 85 1.55 -5.21 -1.17
N ASP A 86 1.52 -6.36 -0.48
CA ASP A 86 1.03 -7.65 -0.99
C ASP A 86 0.48 -8.50 0.17
N GLY A 87 -0.07 -9.69 -0.11
CA GLY A 87 -0.56 -10.65 0.89
C GLY A 87 -1.94 -10.32 1.47
N THR A 88 -2.67 -9.39 0.88
CA THR A 88 -3.98 -8.91 1.34
C THR A 88 -5.04 -10.02 1.35
N THR A 89 -5.04 -10.88 0.34
CA THR A 89 -5.91 -12.07 0.24
C THR A 89 -5.60 -13.08 1.34
N THR A 90 -4.31 -13.36 1.58
CA THR A 90 -3.87 -14.28 2.64
C THR A 90 -4.26 -13.76 4.02
N ALA A 91 -4.06 -12.46 4.28
CA ALA A 91 -4.44 -11.84 5.54
C ALA A 91 -5.96 -11.90 5.80
N THR A 92 -6.76 -11.63 4.79
CA THR A 92 -8.23 -11.73 4.83
C THR A 92 -8.69 -13.15 5.15
N LEU A 93 -8.10 -14.14 4.50
CA LEU A 93 -8.39 -15.56 4.73
C LEU A 93 -8.00 -16.01 6.14
N LEU A 94 -6.80 -15.60 6.62
CA LEU A 94 -6.34 -15.92 7.97
C LEU A 94 -7.27 -15.28 9.03
N ALA A 95 -7.70 -14.05 8.83
CA ALA A 95 -8.65 -13.39 9.73
C ALA A 95 -9.98 -14.17 9.80
N GLN A 96 -10.52 -14.58 8.65
CA GLN A 96 -11.71 -15.43 8.60
C GLN A 96 -11.51 -16.76 9.38
N ALA A 97 -10.40 -17.43 9.16
CA ALA A 97 -10.10 -18.70 9.80
C ALA A 97 -9.99 -18.58 11.33
N LEU A 98 -9.25 -17.55 11.80
CA LEU A 98 -9.10 -17.27 13.23
C LEU A 98 -10.43 -16.95 13.89
N VAL A 99 -11.27 -16.11 13.27
CA VAL A 99 -12.60 -15.77 13.78
C VAL A 99 -13.50 -17.00 13.81
N ARG A 100 -13.56 -17.79 12.74
CA ARG A 100 -14.41 -18.99 12.68
C ARG A 100 -14.03 -20.02 13.76
N GLU A 101 -12.74 -20.30 13.92
CA GLU A 101 -12.29 -21.24 14.96
C GLU A 101 -12.49 -20.66 16.38
N GLY A 102 -12.24 -19.36 16.56
CA GLY A 102 -12.45 -18.67 17.83
C GLY A 102 -13.90 -18.67 18.26
N MET A 103 -14.84 -18.33 17.36
CA MET A 103 -16.28 -18.30 17.65
C MET A 103 -16.83 -19.66 18.09
N LYS A 104 -16.35 -20.76 17.49
CA LYS A 104 -16.73 -22.13 17.92
C LYS A 104 -16.35 -22.38 19.38
N ASN A 105 -15.17 -21.95 19.79
CA ASN A 105 -14.68 -22.15 21.16
C ASN A 105 -15.36 -21.22 22.17
N ILE A 106 -15.67 -19.98 21.79
CA ILE A 106 -16.44 -19.04 22.63
C ILE A 106 -17.86 -19.57 22.83
N ALA A 107 -18.52 -20.09 21.79
CA ALA A 107 -19.82 -20.73 21.89
C ALA A 107 -19.80 -21.98 22.81
N ALA A 108 -18.66 -22.64 22.91
CA ALA A 108 -18.42 -23.75 23.85
C ALA A 108 -18.09 -23.30 25.29
N GLY A 109 -18.06 -21.99 25.57
CA GLY A 109 -17.85 -21.43 26.91
C GLY A 109 -16.44 -20.99 27.25
N ALA A 110 -15.52 -20.95 26.28
CA ALA A 110 -14.17 -20.44 26.50
C ALA A 110 -14.15 -18.93 26.75
N ASN A 111 -13.29 -18.47 27.65
CA ASN A 111 -13.13 -17.05 27.99
C ASN A 111 -12.38 -16.30 26.87
N PRO A 112 -13.00 -15.33 26.17
CA PRO A 112 -12.37 -14.63 25.04
C PRO A 112 -11.06 -13.91 25.40
N MET A 113 -11.00 -13.33 26.59
CA MET A 113 -9.82 -12.57 27.04
C MET A 113 -8.62 -13.49 27.33
N VAL A 114 -8.88 -14.74 27.73
CA VAL A 114 -7.84 -15.76 27.94
C VAL A 114 -7.44 -16.42 26.62
N LEU A 115 -8.42 -16.69 25.73
CA LEU A 115 -8.16 -17.13 24.36
C LEU A 115 -7.19 -16.18 23.64
N LYS A 116 -7.45 -14.87 23.72
CA LYS A 116 -6.59 -13.83 23.11
C LYS A 116 -5.13 -13.98 23.54
N LYS A 117 -4.84 -14.17 24.84
CA LYS A 117 -3.46 -14.36 25.32
C LYS A 117 -2.77 -15.56 24.67
N GLY A 118 -3.48 -16.67 24.56
CA GLY A 118 -2.95 -17.86 23.88
C GLY A 118 -2.75 -17.65 22.38
N MET A 119 -3.64 -16.91 21.73
CA MET A 119 -3.51 -16.52 20.33
C MET A 119 -2.28 -15.64 20.11
N ASP A 120 -2.10 -14.58 20.93
CA ASP A 120 -0.97 -13.65 20.83
C ASP A 120 0.37 -14.42 20.95
N GLN A 121 0.54 -15.29 21.95
CA GLN A 121 1.73 -16.14 22.11
C GLN A 121 1.99 -17.06 20.90
N ALA A 122 0.94 -17.64 20.34
CA ALA A 122 1.07 -18.52 19.19
C ALA A 122 1.44 -17.77 17.90
N VAL A 123 0.91 -16.57 17.72
CA VAL A 123 1.26 -15.68 16.60
C VAL A 123 2.72 -15.26 16.70
N ASP A 124 3.17 -14.82 17.87
CA ASP A 124 4.58 -14.46 18.08
C ASP A 124 5.51 -15.63 17.78
N THR A 125 5.20 -16.83 18.28
CA THR A 125 5.97 -18.06 18.02
C THR A 125 6.00 -18.41 16.52
N ALA A 126 4.87 -18.25 15.82
CA ALA A 126 4.80 -18.49 14.38
C ALA A 126 5.64 -17.46 13.59
N VAL A 127 5.54 -16.18 13.94
CA VAL A 127 6.30 -15.09 13.31
C VAL A 127 7.80 -15.27 13.53
N GLU A 128 8.25 -15.55 14.76
CA GLU A 128 9.65 -15.86 15.05
C GLU A 128 10.17 -17.02 14.19
N THR A 129 9.36 -18.07 14.02
CA THR A 129 9.73 -19.23 13.19
C THR A 129 9.80 -18.88 11.71
N ILE A 130 8.85 -18.07 11.20
CA ILE A 130 8.86 -17.58 9.81
C ILE A 130 10.10 -16.76 9.54
N VAL A 131 10.43 -15.80 10.43
CA VAL A 131 11.62 -14.96 10.32
C VAL A 131 12.90 -15.78 10.42
N ALA A 132 12.96 -16.75 11.32
CA ALA A 132 14.12 -17.65 11.45
C ALA A 132 14.37 -18.51 10.21
N ASN A 133 13.33 -18.84 9.44
CA ASN A 133 13.41 -19.59 8.19
C ASN A 133 13.63 -18.68 6.96
N SER A 134 13.73 -17.37 7.15
CA SER A 134 13.94 -16.43 6.06
C SER A 134 15.33 -16.59 5.44
N LYS A 135 15.38 -16.49 4.13
CA LYS A 135 16.61 -16.48 3.34
C LYS A 135 16.77 -15.10 2.69
N LYS A 136 17.93 -14.47 2.86
CA LYS A 136 18.22 -13.20 2.18
C LYS A 136 18.31 -13.40 0.67
N ILE A 137 17.89 -12.41 -0.06
CA ILE A 137 18.01 -12.38 -1.53
C ILE A 137 19.43 -11.98 -1.90
N GLU A 138 20.03 -12.75 -2.79
CA GLU A 138 21.36 -12.51 -3.34
C GLU A 138 21.27 -12.43 -4.87
N GLY A 139 21.14 -11.19 -5.39
CA GLY A 139 21.23 -10.91 -6.82
C GLY A 139 19.91 -10.74 -7.57
N SER A 140 20.04 -10.27 -8.80
CA SER A 140 18.95 -9.86 -9.71
C SER A 140 18.02 -11.03 -10.10
N ASP A 141 18.56 -12.24 -10.23
CA ASP A 141 17.77 -13.42 -10.60
C ASP A 141 16.76 -13.82 -9.51
N GLU A 142 17.11 -13.70 -8.22
CA GLU A 142 16.18 -13.99 -7.14
C GLU A 142 15.11 -12.90 -7.03
N ILE A 143 15.48 -11.63 -7.28
CA ILE A 143 14.54 -10.50 -7.39
C ILE A 143 13.53 -10.77 -8.51
N ALA A 144 14.01 -11.17 -9.70
CA ALA A 144 13.15 -11.48 -10.84
C ALA A 144 12.15 -12.62 -10.52
N ARG A 145 12.59 -13.64 -9.77
CA ARG A 145 11.71 -14.75 -9.35
C ARG A 145 10.59 -14.28 -8.42
N VAL A 146 10.89 -13.44 -7.43
CA VAL A 146 9.86 -12.89 -6.54
C VAL A 146 8.83 -12.10 -7.34
N GLY A 147 9.29 -11.20 -8.22
CA GLY A 147 8.41 -10.41 -9.08
C GLY A 147 7.59 -11.29 -10.02
N ALA A 148 8.18 -12.35 -10.58
CA ALA A 148 7.49 -13.28 -11.47
C ALA A 148 6.40 -14.09 -10.76
N VAL A 149 6.64 -14.52 -9.52
CA VAL A 149 5.63 -15.25 -8.72
C VAL A 149 4.46 -14.35 -8.37
N SER A 150 4.73 -13.13 -7.89
CA SER A 150 3.68 -12.18 -7.51
C SER A 150 2.88 -11.71 -8.73
N ALA A 151 3.56 -11.37 -9.85
CA ALA A 151 2.89 -10.98 -11.08
C ALA A 151 2.28 -12.14 -11.89
N ALA A 152 2.57 -13.39 -11.55
CA ALA A 152 2.28 -14.57 -12.38
C ALA A 152 2.78 -14.42 -13.84
N ASP A 153 3.90 -13.69 -14.05
CA ASP A 153 4.48 -13.38 -15.36
C ASP A 153 6.00 -13.19 -15.23
N GLU A 154 6.77 -14.07 -15.91
CA GLU A 154 8.24 -14.05 -15.90
C GLU A 154 8.83 -12.77 -16.51
N ASN A 155 8.16 -12.19 -17.53
CA ASN A 155 8.65 -10.98 -18.18
C ASN A 155 8.52 -9.77 -17.25
N ILE A 156 7.43 -9.71 -16.49
CA ILE A 156 7.22 -8.66 -15.48
C ILE A 156 8.28 -8.78 -14.38
N GLY A 157 8.55 -10.00 -13.90
CA GLY A 157 9.60 -10.22 -12.90
C GLY A 157 10.99 -9.75 -13.37
N LYS A 158 11.37 -10.07 -14.60
CA LYS A 158 12.63 -9.59 -15.20
C LYS A 158 12.66 -8.07 -15.32
N LEU A 159 11.57 -7.47 -15.77
CA LEU A 159 11.46 -6.02 -15.93
C LEU A 159 11.61 -5.27 -14.60
N ILE A 160 11.03 -5.81 -13.51
CA ILE A 160 11.17 -5.25 -12.16
C ILE A 160 12.62 -5.37 -11.69
N ALA A 161 13.26 -6.54 -11.88
CA ALA A 161 14.66 -6.74 -11.51
C ALA A 161 15.60 -5.80 -12.27
N GLU A 162 15.42 -5.66 -13.58
CA GLU A 162 16.17 -4.69 -14.39
C GLU A 162 15.96 -3.24 -13.93
N ALA A 163 14.72 -2.87 -13.57
CA ALA A 163 14.43 -1.55 -13.05
C ALA A 163 15.12 -1.30 -11.70
N MET A 164 15.11 -2.30 -10.79
CA MET A 164 15.81 -2.22 -9.51
C MET A 164 17.34 -2.18 -9.64
N GLU A 165 17.89 -2.85 -10.63
CA GLU A 165 19.34 -2.82 -10.89
C GLU A 165 19.81 -1.48 -11.48
N LYS A 166 18.97 -0.84 -12.31
CA LYS A 166 19.28 0.45 -12.95
C LYS A 166 19.23 1.64 -11.99
N VAL A 167 18.42 1.55 -10.92
CA VAL A 167 18.38 2.58 -9.88
C VAL A 167 19.25 2.16 -8.70
N THR A 168 19.79 3.13 -7.97
CA THR A 168 20.56 2.85 -6.74
C THR A 168 19.65 2.25 -5.66
N ALA A 169 20.24 1.77 -4.55
CA ALA A 169 19.48 1.20 -3.43
C ALA A 169 18.38 2.14 -2.90
N ASP A 170 18.58 3.46 -3.01
CA ASP A 170 17.62 4.50 -2.63
C ASP A 170 16.77 4.98 -3.82
N GLY A 171 16.93 4.35 -5.00
CA GLY A 171 16.22 4.71 -6.22
C GLY A 171 14.75 4.30 -6.17
N VAL A 172 13.91 5.05 -6.86
CA VAL A 172 12.46 4.90 -6.85
C VAL A 172 12.01 4.25 -8.16
N ILE A 173 11.03 3.36 -8.06
CA ILE A 173 10.35 2.78 -9.22
C ILE A 173 8.89 3.22 -9.18
N THR A 174 8.43 3.83 -10.27
CA THR A 174 7.05 4.27 -10.47
C THR A 174 6.41 3.54 -11.65
N LEU A 175 5.09 3.51 -11.68
CA LEU A 175 4.31 2.91 -12.76
C LEU A 175 3.53 4.00 -13.49
N GLU A 176 3.64 3.99 -14.80
CA GLU A 176 2.86 4.87 -15.68
C GLU A 176 2.20 4.08 -16.80
N GLU A 177 1.14 4.63 -17.36
CA GLU A 177 0.50 4.05 -18.54
C GLU A 177 1.34 4.30 -19.79
N SER A 178 1.58 3.25 -20.56
CA SER A 178 2.22 3.36 -21.88
C SER A 178 1.22 3.88 -22.91
N LYS A 179 1.71 4.67 -23.85
CA LYS A 179 0.93 5.06 -25.02
C LYS A 179 0.86 3.95 -26.08
N THR A 180 1.59 2.86 -25.88
CA THR A 180 1.65 1.70 -26.76
C THR A 180 1.19 0.45 -26.02
N ALA A 181 0.96 -0.65 -26.74
CA ALA A 181 0.62 -1.93 -26.12
C ALA A 181 1.80 -2.61 -25.41
N GLU A 182 3.02 -2.10 -25.54
CA GLU A 182 4.22 -2.68 -24.96
C GLU A 182 4.44 -2.19 -23.54
N THR A 183 4.91 -3.11 -22.68
CA THR A 183 5.37 -2.80 -21.31
C THR A 183 6.88 -2.78 -21.30
N TYR A 184 7.49 -1.68 -20.81
CA TYR A 184 8.94 -1.49 -20.77
C TYR A 184 9.35 -0.60 -19.61
N SER A 185 10.64 -0.58 -19.26
CA SER A 185 11.18 0.30 -18.23
C SER A 185 12.15 1.33 -18.83
N GLU A 186 12.08 2.56 -18.36
CA GLU A 186 13.04 3.62 -18.63
C GLU A 186 13.53 4.23 -17.31
N VAL A 187 14.72 4.81 -17.32
CA VAL A 187 15.25 5.58 -16.19
C VAL A 187 15.28 7.03 -16.58
N VAL A 188 14.69 7.86 -15.73
CA VAL A 188 14.61 9.32 -15.93
C VAL A 188 15.22 10.04 -14.73
N GLU A 189 15.58 11.30 -14.93
CA GLU A 189 16.02 12.16 -13.84
C GLU A 189 14.84 12.42 -12.89
N GLY A 190 15.07 12.29 -11.59
CA GLY A 190 14.02 12.44 -10.59
C GLY A 190 14.52 12.14 -9.19
N MET A 191 13.68 12.41 -8.20
CA MET A 191 14.00 12.12 -6.81
C MET A 191 12.75 11.87 -5.96
N GLN A 192 12.94 11.16 -4.85
CA GLN A 192 11.96 11.05 -3.78
C GLN A 192 12.44 11.75 -2.51
N PHE A 193 11.52 12.35 -1.77
CA PHE A 193 11.78 12.83 -0.41
C PHE A 193 10.63 12.50 0.54
N ASP A 194 10.95 12.38 1.83
CA ASP A 194 10.07 11.86 2.88
C ASP A 194 9.16 12.97 3.43
N ARG A 195 8.29 13.51 2.59
CA ARG A 195 7.22 14.45 2.92
C ARG A 195 6.04 14.19 2.00
N GLY A 196 4.88 13.94 2.57
CA GLY A 196 3.63 13.76 1.82
C GLY A 196 2.74 14.98 1.86
N TYR A 197 1.53 14.84 1.37
CA TYR A 197 0.55 15.93 1.32
C TYR A 197 0.19 16.42 2.74
N ILE A 198 0.00 17.75 2.87
CA ILE A 198 -0.37 18.37 4.15
C ILE A 198 -1.79 18.00 4.59
N ALA A 199 -2.70 17.80 3.64
CA ALA A 199 -4.09 17.44 3.93
C ALA A 199 -4.59 16.34 2.97
N PRO A 200 -5.32 15.32 3.49
CA PRO A 200 -5.89 14.24 2.68
C PRO A 200 -6.84 14.73 1.57
N TYR A 201 -7.47 15.88 1.73
CA TYR A 201 -8.35 16.48 0.73
C TYR A 201 -7.62 16.93 -0.55
N MET A 202 -6.30 16.92 -0.56
CA MET A 202 -5.47 17.27 -1.72
C MET A 202 -5.21 16.10 -2.67
N VAL A 203 -5.61 14.86 -2.32
CA VAL A 203 -5.43 13.69 -3.18
C VAL A 203 -6.26 13.81 -4.46
N THR A 204 -5.73 13.29 -5.57
CA THR A 204 -6.45 13.19 -6.85
C THR A 204 -7.03 11.80 -7.08
N ASP A 205 -6.41 10.79 -6.48
CA ASP A 205 -6.89 9.40 -6.43
C ASP A 205 -7.24 9.05 -4.98
N THR A 206 -8.53 8.94 -4.70
CA THR A 206 -9.04 8.64 -3.36
C THR A 206 -8.89 7.17 -3.00
N ASP A 207 -8.79 6.27 -3.97
CA ASP A 207 -8.67 4.83 -3.74
C ASP A 207 -7.26 4.48 -3.27
N LYS A 208 -6.26 5.14 -3.89
CA LYS A 208 -4.84 5.00 -3.51
C LYS A 208 -4.38 6.00 -2.46
N MET A 209 -5.22 6.98 -2.12
CA MET A 209 -4.85 8.09 -1.23
C MET A 209 -3.57 8.81 -1.69
N GLU A 210 -3.47 9.07 -2.98
CA GLU A 210 -2.33 9.77 -3.59
C GLU A 210 -2.79 10.90 -4.50
N ALA A 211 -1.90 11.87 -4.75
CA ALA A 211 -2.11 12.92 -5.72
C ALA A 211 -1.11 12.80 -6.87
N VAL A 212 -1.62 12.68 -8.09
CA VAL A 212 -0.82 12.60 -9.31
C VAL A 212 -1.00 13.88 -10.12
N LEU A 213 0.10 14.60 -10.31
CA LEU A 213 0.14 15.84 -11.05
C LEU A 213 0.99 15.66 -12.32
N ASP A 214 0.35 15.51 -13.47
CA ASP A 214 1.05 15.47 -14.77
C ASP A 214 1.33 16.91 -15.24
N ASP A 215 2.48 17.11 -15.88
CA ASP A 215 2.97 18.42 -16.35
C ASP A 215 2.91 19.48 -15.23
N ALA A 216 3.45 19.12 -14.07
CA ALA A 216 3.35 19.90 -12.86
C ALA A 216 4.30 21.12 -12.87
N TYR A 217 3.80 22.25 -12.40
CA TYR A 217 4.60 23.39 -11.94
C TYR A 217 4.89 23.24 -10.45
N ILE A 218 6.07 23.65 -10.00
CA ILE A 218 6.55 23.43 -8.63
C ILE A 218 7.01 24.76 -8.03
N LEU A 219 6.27 25.26 -7.05
CA LEU A 219 6.70 26.37 -6.21
C LEU A 219 7.58 25.81 -5.08
N ILE A 220 8.80 26.33 -4.97
CA ILE A 220 9.79 25.90 -3.98
C ILE A 220 10.13 27.09 -3.10
N THR A 221 9.85 27.00 -1.80
CA THR A 221 10.15 28.08 -0.87
C THR A 221 10.55 27.55 0.51
N ASP A 222 11.42 28.28 1.19
CA ASP A 222 11.77 28.06 2.60
C ASP A 222 10.84 28.80 3.56
N LYS A 223 9.88 29.57 3.02
CA LYS A 223 8.91 30.36 3.78
C LYS A 223 7.71 29.49 4.18
N LYS A 224 7.04 29.91 5.25
CA LYS A 224 5.74 29.43 5.65
C LYS A 224 4.65 30.23 4.96
N ILE A 225 3.63 29.56 4.44
CA ILE A 225 2.50 30.18 3.74
C ILE A 225 1.26 30.06 4.63
N SER A 226 0.87 31.16 5.29
CA SER A 226 -0.32 31.22 6.14
C SER A 226 -1.43 32.08 5.54
N ASN A 227 -1.06 33.09 4.73
CA ASN A 227 -1.97 34.00 4.08
C ASN A 227 -1.99 33.74 2.56
N ILE A 228 -3.17 33.50 2.00
CA ILE A 228 -3.35 33.24 0.57
C ILE A 228 -2.92 34.41 -0.32
N GLN A 229 -2.98 35.66 0.18
CA GLN A 229 -2.62 36.86 -0.55
C GLN A 229 -1.15 36.88 -0.99
N GLU A 230 -0.28 36.18 -0.25
CA GLU A 230 1.15 36.06 -0.57
C GLU A 230 1.41 35.31 -1.87
N ILE A 231 0.55 34.40 -2.26
CA ILE A 231 0.70 33.56 -3.46
C ILE A 231 -0.43 33.80 -4.49
N LEU A 232 -1.38 34.70 -4.20
CA LEU A 232 -2.54 34.93 -5.05
C LEU A 232 -2.18 35.33 -6.49
N PRO A 233 -1.21 36.26 -6.73
CA PRO A 233 -0.83 36.60 -8.09
C PRO A 233 -0.28 35.44 -8.91
N LEU A 234 0.43 34.50 -8.25
CA LEU A 234 0.93 33.28 -8.87
C LEU A 234 -0.21 32.32 -9.17
N LEU A 235 -1.12 32.11 -8.21
CA LEU A 235 -2.28 31.22 -8.40
C LEU A 235 -3.15 31.66 -9.57
N GLU A 236 -3.36 32.98 -9.75
CA GLU A 236 -4.12 33.51 -10.89
C GLU A 236 -3.45 33.18 -12.23
N GLN A 237 -2.11 33.22 -12.31
CA GLN A 237 -1.37 32.84 -13.50
C GLN A 237 -1.52 31.32 -13.79
N ILE A 238 -1.39 30.47 -12.76
CA ILE A 238 -1.55 29.01 -12.85
C ILE A 238 -2.97 28.64 -13.32
N VAL A 239 -3.99 29.24 -12.73
CA VAL A 239 -5.40 29.01 -13.11
C VAL A 239 -5.66 29.43 -14.55
N LYS A 240 -5.20 30.63 -14.98
CA LYS A 240 -5.33 31.10 -16.35
C LYS A 240 -4.64 30.19 -17.36
N ALA A 241 -3.49 29.61 -16.96
CA ALA A 241 -2.73 28.68 -17.79
C ALA A 241 -3.29 27.24 -17.77
N GLY A 242 -4.28 26.94 -16.91
CA GLY A 242 -4.85 25.59 -16.75
C GLY A 242 -3.84 24.55 -16.26
N LYS A 243 -2.85 24.98 -15.45
CA LYS A 243 -1.75 24.13 -15.00
C LYS A 243 -1.97 23.57 -13.60
N LYS A 244 -1.32 22.44 -13.31
CA LYS A 244 -1.30 21.81 -11.99
C LYS A 244 -0.12 22.36 -11.18
N LEU A 245 -0.29 22.55 -9.87
CA LEU A 245 0.72 23.14 -8.99
C LEU A 245 1.06 22.23 -7.81
N LEU A 246 2.35 21.94 -7.63
CA LEU A 246 2.92 21.46 -6.38
C LEU A 246 3.49 22.64 -5.61
N ILE A 247 3.17 22.77 -4.33
CA ILE A 247 3.75 23.75 -3.42
C ILE A 247 4.64 23.02 -2.41
N ILE A 248 5.94 23.31 -2.44
CA ILE A 248 6.92 22.84 -1.44
C ILE A 248 7.30 24.04 -0.60
N ALA A 249 6.83 24.08 0.64
CA ALA A 249 7.03 25.20 1.57
C ALA A 249 7.45 24.69 2.95
N GLU A 250 7.99 25.57 3.81
CA GLU A 250 8.24 25.18 5.20
C GLU A 250 6.99 24.60 5.86
N ASP A 251 5.87 25.30 5.70
CA ASP A 251 4.53 24.85 6.03
C ASP A 251 3.48 25.60 5.21
N VAL A 252 2.31 25.01 5.04
CA VAL A 252 1.12 25.70 4.49
C VAL A 252 -0.02 25.47 5.47
N GLU A 253 -0.55 26.55 6.04
CA GLU A 253 -1.54 26.44 7.11
C GLU A 253 -2.59 27.56 7.07
N GLY A 254 -3.54 27.51 8.01
CA GLY A 254 -4.51 28.58 8.23
C GLY A 254 -5.41 28.85 7.04
N GLU A 255 -5.56 30.14 6.71
CA GLU A 255 -6.40 30.61 5.60
C GLU A 255 -5.89 30.12 4.25
N ALA A 256 -4.58 30.10 4.04
CA ALA A 256 -3.97 29.64 2.79
C ALA A 256 -4.33 28.19 2.50
N LEU A 257 -4.15 27.29 3.46
CA LEU A 257 -4.46 25.88 3.30
C LEU A 257 -5.96 25.65 3.03
N SER A 258 -6.82 26.30 3.80
CA SER A 258 -8.28 26.18 3.65
C SER A 258 -8.74 26.67 2.27
N THR A 259 -8.21 27.78 1.79
CA THR A 259 -8.55 28.32 0.48
C THR A 259 -8.07 27.42 -0.66
N LEU A 260 -6.87 26.86 -0.58
CA LEU A 260 -6.36 25.90 -1.57
C LEU A 260 -7.23 24.66 -1.65
N ILE A 261 -7.60 24.08 -0.49
CA ILE A 261 -8.48 22.89 -0.42
C ILE A 261 -9.84 23.19 -1.02
N VAL A 262 -10.49 24.29 -0.65
CA VAL A 262 -11.83 24.65 -1.16
C VAL A 262 -11.82 24.83 -2.68
N ASN A 263 -10.81 25.51 -3.23
CA ASN A 263 -10.71 25.71 -4.69
C ASN A 263 -10.41 24.40 -5.43
N LYS A 264 -9.58 23.51 -4.86
CA LYS A 264 -9.35 22.18 -5.41
C LYS A 264 -10.62 21.34 -5.42
N LEU A 265 -11.39 21.33 -4.31
CA LEU A 265 -12.66 20.60 -4.22
C LEU A 265 -13.73 21.13 -5.17
N ARG A 266 -13.72 22.45 -5.47
CA ARG A 266 -14.59 23.06 -6.47
C ARG A 266 -14.13 22.79 -7.92
N GLY A 267 -12.98 22.15 -8.12
CA GLY A 267 -12.43 21.90 -9.45
C GLY A 267 -11.86 23.13 -10.15
N THR A 268 -11.66 24.24 -9.44
CA THR A 268 -11.12 25.48 -10.02
C THR A 268 -9.70 25.27 -10.54
N PHE A 269 -8.86 24.58 -9.78
CA PHE A 269 -7.53 24.13 -10.20
C PHE A 269 -7.03 22.98 -9.31
N THR A 270 -6.04 22.24 -9.83
CA THR A 270 -5.43 21.14 -9.09
C THR A 270 -4.15 21.60 -8.43
N CYS A 271 -4.09 21.57 -7.11
CA CYS A 271 -2.90 21.85 -6.34
C CYS A 271 -2.69 20.86 -5.20
N VAL A 272 -1.44 20.65 -4.86
CA VAL A 272 -1.03 19.86 -3.69
C VAL A 272 0.04 20.65 -2.95
N ALA A 273 -0.03 20.67 -1.63
CA ALA A 273 0.98 21.27 -0.77
C ALA A 273 1.67 20.20 0.07
N VAL A 274 2.99 20.27 0.13
CA VAL A 274 3.85 19.40 0.93
C VAL A 274 4.82 20.24 1.75
N LYS A 275 5.25 19.70 2.89
CA LYS A 275 6.30 20.36 3.69
C LYS A 275 7.66 20.16 3.04
N ALA A 276 8.51 21.16 3.11
CA ALA A 276 9.89 21.08 2.66
C ALA A 276 10.66 20.00 3.44
N PRO A 277 11.46 19.16 2.75
CA PRO A 277 12.26 18.14 3.42
C PRO A 277 13.41 18.75 4.23
N GLY A 278 13.80 18.05 5.32
CA GLY A 278 14.88 18.48 6.19
C GLY A 278 14.51 19.63 7.15
N PHE A 279 15.51 20.11 7.88
CA PHE A 279 15.41 21.21 8.85
C PHE A 279 16.64 22.12 8.77
N GLY A 280 16.49 23.40 9.10
CA GLY A 280 17.60 24.36 9.12
C GLY A 280 18.34 24.45 7.78
N ASP A 281 19.68 24.48 7.83
CA ASP A 281 20.51 24.60 6.61
C ASP A 281 20.36 23.40 5.66
N ARG A 282 20.09 22.20 6.19
CA ARG A 282 19.80 21.02 5.36
C ARG A 282 18.54 21.20 4.51
N ARG A 283 17.51 21.85 5.04
CA ARG A 283 16.30 22.16 4.27
C ARG A 283 16.64 23.04 3.07
N LYS A 284 17.45 24.07 3.27
CA LYS A 284 17.88 24.99 2.20
C LYS A 284 18.62 24.24 1.09
N GLU A 285 19.55 23.36 1.49
CA GLU A 285 20.32 22.53 0.57
C GLU A 285 19.43 21.56 -0.22
N MET A 286 18.45 20.90 0.44
CA MET A 286 17.52 20.01 -0.23
C MET A 286 16.56 20.76 -1.16
N LEU A 287 16.09 21.94 -0.77
CA LEU A 287 15.27 22.80 -1.65
C LEU A 287 16.06 23.24 -2.88
N GLN A 288 17.35 23.53 -2.74
CA GLN A 288 18.23 23.86 -3.85
C GLN A 288 18.45 22.66 -4.78
N ASP A 289 18.58 21.44 -4.24
CA ASP A 289 18.69 20.22 -5.04
C ASP A 289 17.41 19.99 -5.87
N ILE A 290 16.23 20.20 -5.26
CA ILE A 290 14.94 20.11 -5.94
C ILE A 290 14.82 21.19 -7.03
N ALA A 291 15.25 22.43 -6.75
CA ALA A 291 15.22 23.52 -7.71
C ALA A 291 16.09 23.22 -8.94
N ILE A 292 17.31 22.72 -8.73
CA ILE A 292 18.21 22.31 -9.82
C ILE A 292 17.61 21.16 -10.64
N LEU A 293 17.06 20.15 -9.97
CA LEU A 293 16.42 19.01 -10.62
C LEU A 293 15.23 19.43 -11.51
N THR A 294 14.47 20.41 -11.08
CA THR A 294 13.22 20.83 -11.73
C THR A 294 13.36 22.06 -12.61
N GLY A 295 14.55 22.67 -12.63
CA GLY A 295 14.83 23.90 -13.40
C GLY A 295 14.15 25.13 -12.83
N GLY A 296 13.79 25.13 -11.54
CA GLY A 296 13.17 26.25 -10.83
C GLY A 296 14.15 27.03 -9.95
N GLN A 297 13.60 27.95 -9.16
CA GLN A 297 14.33 28.75 -8.18
C GLN A 297 13.71 28.55 -6.79
N VAL A 298 14.55 28.60 -5.76
CA VAL A 298 14.07 28.65 -4.36
C VAL A 298 13.65 30.07 -4.05
N ILE A 299 12.39 30.29 -3.73
CA ILE A 299 11.88 31.61 -3.31
C ILE A 299 12.18 31.76 -1.83
N SER A 300 13.21 32.58 -1.53
CA SER A 300 13.72 32.82 -0.19
C SER A 300 14.04 34.29 0.02
N SER A 301 13.74 34.81 1.22
CA SER A 301 14.10 36.19 1.58
C SER A 301 15.61 36.41 1.62
N GLU A 302 16.41 35.37 1.92
CA GLU A 302 17.87 35.45 1.89
C GLU A 302 18.40 35.70 0.47
N LEU A 303 17.66 35.26 -0.55
CA LEU A 303 17.97 35.49 -1.96
C LEU A 303 17.30 36.79 -2.50
N GLY A 304 16.59 37.52 -1.65
CA GLY A 304 15.87 38.72 -2.03
C GLY A 304 14.60 38.47 -2.85
N LEU A 305 14.05 37.23 -2.78
CA LEU A 305 12.86 36.82 -3.51
C LEU A 305 11.63 36.75 -2.59
N GLU A 306 10.53 37.38 -3.03
CA GLU A 306 9.27 37.39 -2.29
C GLU A 306 8.18 36.57 -3.00
N LEU A 307 7.34 35.89 -2.20
CA LEU A 307 6.25 35.07 -2.73
C LEU A 307 5.25 35.86 -3.57
N SER A 308 4.99 37.13 -3.17
CA SER A 308 4.05 38.03 -3.87
C SER A 308 4.53 38.49 -5.25
N GLU A 309 5.83 38.39 -5.50
CA GLU A 309 6.45 38.77 -6.76
C GLU A 309 6.84 37.57 -7.63
N THR A 310 6.51 36.35 -7.16
CA THR A 310 6.86 35.11 -7.86
C THR A 310 6.09 34.96 -9.17
N THR A 311 6.81 34.65 -10.23
CA THR A 311 6.24 34.38 -11.57
C THR A 311 6.35 32.92 -11.96
N MET A 312 5.60 32.49 -13.00
CA MET A 312 5.67 31.12 -13.51
C MET A 312 7.06 30.73 -14.04
N GLU A 313 7.89 31.65 -14.44
CA GLU A 313 9.25 31.41 -14.94
C GLU A 313 10.22 30.93 -13.84
N GLN A 314 9.93 31.29 -12.59
CA GLN A 314 10.73 30.90 -11.43
C GLN A 314 10.33 29.53 -10.88
N LEU A 315 9.21 28.97 -11.34
CA LEU A 315 8.73 27.67 -10.89
C LEU A 315 9.53 26.54 -11.50
N GLY A 316 9.80 25.52 -10.71
CA GLY A 316 10.26 24.24 -11.22
C GLY A 316 9.17 23.54 -12.05
N ARG A 317 9.59 22.59 -12.88
CA ARG A 317 8.69 21.77 -13.69
C ARG A 317 9.10 20.33 -13.64
N ALA A 318 8.12 19.44 -13.73
CA ALA A 318 8.34 18.02 -13.88
C ALA A 318 7.26 17.40 -14.78
N ARG A 319 7.59 16.34 -15.48
CA ARG A 319 6.62 15.59 -16.29
C ARG A 319 5.51 15.02 -15.41
N GLN A 320 5.86 14.48 -14.25
CA GLN A 320 4.88 14.00 -13.27
C GLN A 320 5.40 14.22 -11.84
N VAL A 321 4.47 14.46 -10.93
CA VAL A 321 4.72 14.42 -9.48
C VAL A 321 3.68 13.51 -8.85
N VAL A 322 4.15 12.58 -8.01
CA VAL A 322 3.29 11.69 -7.21
C VAL A 322 3.48 12.02 -5.75
N VAL A 323 2.41 12.43 -5.08
CA VAL A 323 2.42 12.77 -3.65
C VAL A 323 1.58 11.77 -2.89
N GLN A 324 2.23 11.03 -2.01
CA GLN A 324 1.61 10.06 -1.12
C GLN A 324 1.47 10.64 0.29
N LYS A 325 1.00 9.84 1.24
CA LYS A 325 0.81 10.27 2.64
C LYS A 325 2.12 10.71 3.30
N GLU A 326 3.24 10.07 2.99
CA GLU A 326 4.53 10.29 3.65
C GLU A 326 5.65 10.68 2.68
N ASN A 327 5.45 10.50 1.38
CA ASN A 327 6.48 10.68 0.36
C ASN A 327 6.00 11.56 -0.80
N THR A 328 6.94 12.25 -1.41
CA THR A 328 6.76 12.96 -2.70
C THR A 328 7.82 12.48 -3.68
N ILE A 329 7.39 12.09 -4.87
CA ILE A 329 8.23 11.61 -5.96
C ILE A 329 8.12 12.61 -7.13
N ILE A 330 9.25 13.15 -7.54
CA ILE A 330 9.37 13.99 -8.74
C ILE A 330 9.95 13.12 -9.85
N VAL A 331 9.22 13.00 -10.95
CA VAL A 331 9.60 12.17 -12.10
C VAL A 331 9.87 13.06 -13.29
N ASP A 332 11.05 12.89 -13.89
CA ASP A 332 11.48 13.60 -15.08
C ASP A 332 11.40 15.14 -14.90
N GLY A 333 12.23 15.63 -13.98
CA GLY A 333 12.39 17.06 -13.71
C GLY A 333 12.97 17.78 -14.93
N ALA A 334 12.51 19.01 -15.19
CA ALA A 334 12.91 19.80 -16.34
C ALA A 334 14.24 20.57 -16.15
N GLY A 335 15.04 20.19 -15.13
CA GLY A 335 16.35 20.78 -14.87
C GLY A 335 17.38 20.44 -15.95
N ASN A 336 18.43 21.25 -16.01
CA ASN A 336 19.52 20.98 -16.94
C ASN A 336 20.40 19.84 -16.40
N SER A 337 20.63 18.81 -17.21
CA SER A 337 21.46 17.64 -16.83
C SER A 337 22.89 18.01 -16.43
N ASP A 338 23.48 19.06 -17.02
CA ASP A 338 24.83 19.50 -16.66
C ASP A 338 24.86 20.18 -15.29
N ASP A 339 23.82 20.95 -14.94
CA ASP A 339 23.69 21.57 -13.62
C ASP A 339 23.47 20.50 -12.55
N ILE A 340 22.68 19.45 -12.83
CA ILE A 340 22.48 18.30 -11.94
C ILE A 340 23.81 17.58 -11.71
N LYS A 341 24.59 17.30 -12.78
CA LYS A 341 25.91 16.68 -12.66
C LYS A 341 26.89 17.53 -11.87
N ALA A 342 26.89 18.85 -12.09
CA ALA A 342 27.70 19.79 -11.33
C ALA A 342 27.34 19.75 -9.84
N ARG A 343 26.03 19.71 -9.51
CA ARG A 343 25.54 19.60 -8.13
C ARG A 343 25.95 18.28 -7.48
N VAL A 344 25.81 17.17 -8.19
CA VAL A 344 26.31 15.85 -7.76
C VAL A 344 27.81 15.89 -7.46
N GLY A 345 28.61 16.54 -8.32
CA GLY A 345 30.04 16.76 -8.09
C GLY A 345 30.35 17.57 -6.83
N GLN A 346 29.57 18.64 -6.57
CA GLN A 346 29.70 19.42 -5.34
C GLN A 346 29.44 18.59 -4.08
N ILE A 347 28.36 17.80 -4.08
CA ILE A 347 28.00 16.94 -2.93
C ILE A 347 29.11 15.89 -2.71
N LYS A 348 29.65 15.26 -3.76
CA LYS A 348 30.76 14.32 -3.64
C LYS A 348 31.99 14.97 -3.00
N SER A 349 32.35 16.16 -3.42
CA SER A 349 33.44 16.92 -2.82
C SER A 349 33.18 17.26 -1.35
N GLN A 350 31.96 17.58 -0.97
CA GLN A 350 31.57 17.79 0.43
C GLN A 350 31.74 16.53 1.27
N ILE A 351 31.37 15.35 0.73
CA ILE A 351 31.56 14.05 1.38
C ILE A 351 33.03 13.76 1.67
N GLU A 352 33.91 14.06 0.71
CA GLU A 352 35.36 13.85 0.85
C GLU A 352 35.99 14.78 1.89
N ASN A 353 35.48 16.01 2.02
CA ASN A 353 36.06 17.03 2.88
C ASN A 353 35.45 17.08 4.30
N THR A 354 34.31 16.42 4.54
CA THR A 354 33.70 16.41 5.89
C THR A 354 34.45 15.50 6.85
N THR A 355 34.65 15.98 8.07
CA THR A 355 35.24 15.23 9.19
C THR A 355 34.18 14.59 10.11
N SER A 356 32.91 14.95 9.93
CA SER A 356 31.78 14.44 10.72
C SER A 356 31.18 13.21 10.04
N ASP A 357 31.15 12.07 10.71
CA ASP A 357 30.54 10.85 10.19
C ASP A 357 29.03 11.01 9.99
N PHE A 358 28.37 11.76 10.86
CA PHE A 358 26.95 12.07 10.71
C PHE A 358 26.66 12.96 9.49
N ASP A 359 27.48 13.98 9.26
CA ASP A 359 27.30 14.83 8.06
C ASP A 359 27.65 14.06 6.78
N ARG A 360 28.64 13.18 6.85
CA ARG A 360 28.99 12.28 5.73
C ARG A 360 27.81 11.38 5.36
N GLU A 361 27.18 10.74 6.33
CA GLU A 361 25.97 9.92 6.11
C GLU A 361 24.84 10.73 5.45
N LYS A 362 24.57 11.94 5.94
CA LYS A 362 23.51 12.79 5.39
C LYS A 362 23.82 13.35 4.00
N LEU A 363 25.07 13.60 3.71
CA LEU A 363 25.51 13.97 2.35
C LEU A 363 25.41 12.78 1.40
N GLN A 364 25.73 11.56 1.85
CA GLN A 364 25.55 10.34 1.07
C GLN A 364 24.09 10.08 0.75
N GLU A 365 23.19 10.21 1.73
CA GLU A 365 21.73 10.11 1.52
C GLU A 365 21.27 11.13 0.46
N ARG A 366 21.70 12.37 0.55
CA ARG A 366 21.36 13.43 -0.39
C ARG A 366 21.89 13.15 -1.80
N LEU A 367 23.15 12.67 -1.89
CA LEU A 367 23.76 12.24 -3.14
C LEU A 367 22.96 11.12 -3.79
N ALA A 368 22.57 10.09 -3.03
CA ALA A 368 21.81 8.97 -3.52
C ALA A 368 20.44 9.41 -4.07
N LYS A 369 19.73 10.30 -3.36
CA LYS A 369 18.45 10.86 -3.82
C LYS A 369 18.57 11.66 -5.13
N LEU A 370 19.62 12.43 -5.31
CA LEU A 370 19.79 13.26 -6.51
C LEU A 370 20.37 12.46 -7.71
N SER A 371 21.25 11.50 -7.47
CA SER A 371 21.94 10.73 -8.52
C SER A 371 21.24 9.41 -8.88
N GLY A 372 20.32 8.92 -8.05
CA GLY A 372 19.68 7.61 -8.20
C GLY A 372 18.68 7.55 -9.35
N GLY A 373 18.13 8.67 -9.77
CA GLY A 373 17.07 8.72 -10.76
C GLY A 373 15.77 8.04 -10.32
N VAL A 374 14.83 7.97 -11.23
CA VAL A 374 13.56 7.24 -11.07
C VAL A 374 13.41 6.26 -12.22
N ALA A 375 13.25 4.97 -11.91
CA ALA A 375 12.86 3.99 -12.91
C ALA A 375 11.34 4.07 -13.12
N VAL A 376 10.92 4.24 -14.36
CA VAL A 376 9.51 4.30 -14.74
C VAL A 376 9.17 3.04 -15.51
N ILE A 377 8.28 2.21 -14.98
CA ILE A 377 7.73 1.08 -15.71
C ILE A 377 6.48 1.56 -16.44
N LYS A 378 6.57 1.61 -17.76
CA LYS A 378 5.47 1.95 -18.66
C LYS A 378 4.65 0.71 -18.92
N VAL A 379 3.41 0.69 -18.44
CA VAL A 379 2.50 -0.45 -18.58
C VAL A 379 1.67 -0.30 -19.84
N GLY A 380 1.80 -1.25 -20.78
CA GLY A 380 1.08 -1.28 -22.03
C GLY A 380 0.08 -2.44 -22.10
N ALA A 381 -1.09 -2.19 -22.69
CA ALA A 381 -2.11 -3.19 -22.96
C ALA A 381 -2.98 -2.76 -24.15
N ALA A 382 -3.77 -3.71 -24.71
CA ALA A 382 -4.63 -3.45 -25.84
C ALA A 382 -5.94 -2.73 -25.44
N THR A 383 -6.39 -2.90 -24.19
CA THR A 383 -7.64 -2.33 -23.68
C THR A 383 -7.41 -1.65 -22.31
N GLU A 384 -8.26 -0.69 -21.97
CA GLU A 384 -8.21 0.00 -20.68
C GLU A 384 -8.41 -0.96 -19.49
N VAL A 385 -9.29 -1.96 -19.65
CA VAL A 385 -9.55 -2.96 -18.60
C VAL A 385 -8.30 -3.81 -18.34
N GLU A 386 -7.66 -4.30 -19.40
CA GLU A 386 -6.40 -5.05 -19.32
C GLU A 386 -5.26 -4.20 -18.75
N MET A 387 -5.19 -2.91 -19.14
CA MET A 387 -4.22 -1.95 -18.64
C MET A 387 -4.32 -1.81 -17.12
N LYS A 388 -5.51 -1.59 -16.59
CA LYS A 388 -5.76 -1.43 -15.16
C LYS A 388 -5.41 -2.70 -14.38
N GLU A 389 -5.83 -3.86 -14.87
CA GLU A 389 -5.50 -5.15 -14.24
C GLU A 389 -3.98 -5.38 -14.21
N LYS A 390 -3.32 -5.18 -15.35
CA LYS A 390 -1.88 -5.37 -15.47
C LYS A 390 -1.09 -4.39 -14.57
N LYS A 391 -1.56 -3.15 -14.46
CA LYS A 391 -0.95 -2.13 -13.59
C LYS A 391 -1.02 -2.54 -12.12
N LEU A 392 -2.19 -2.96 -11.63
CA LEU A 392 -2.36 -3.43 -10.25
C LEU A 392 -1.44 -4.63 -9.96
N ARG A 393 -1.39 -5.60 -10.86
CA ARG A 393 -0.53 -6.77 -10.74
C ARG A 393 0.97 -6.44 -10.70
N ILE A 394 1.42 -5.45 -11.47
CA ILE A 394 2.80 -4.98 -11.44
C ILE A 394 3.08 -4.20 -10.14
N GLU A 395 2.11 -3.43 -9.63
CA GLU A 395 2.21 -2.75 -8.33
C GLU A 395 2.45 -3.75 -7.19
N ASP A 396 1.65 -4.80 -7.12
CA ASP A 396 1.80 -5.86 -6.13
C ASP A 396 3.17 -6.56 -6.25
N ALA A 397 3.58 -6.89 -7.47
CA ALA A 397 4.87 -7.53 -7.73
C ALA A 397 6.06 -6.63 -7.32
N LEU A 398 5.97 -5.33 -7.58
CA LEU A 398 6.99 -4.37 -7.16
C LEU A 398 7.06 -4.25 -5.63
N ALA A 399 5.90 -4.17 -4.96
CA ALA A 399 5.83 -4.13 -3.52
C ALA A 399 6.35 -5.42 -2.86
N ALA A 400 5.94 -6.58 -3.38
CA ALA A 400 6.45 -7.89 -2.95
C ALA A 400 7.97 -7.99 -3.10
N THR A 401 8.51 -7.50 -4.22
CA THR A 401 9.95 -7.52 -4.48
C THR A 401 10.71 -6.62 -3.50
N LYS A 402 10.22 -5.41 -3.23
CA LYS A 402 10.79 -4.53 -2.20
C LYS A 402 10.77 -5.17 -0.82
N ALA A 403 9.63 -5.74 -0.42
CA ALA A 403 9.48 -6.44 0.85
C ALA A 403 10.45 -7.63 0.98
N ALA A 404 10.72 -8.33 -0.12
CA ALA A 404 11.66 -9.45 -0.16
C ALA A 404 13.12 -8.98 -0.04
N VAL A 405 13.48 -7.85 -0.62
CA VAL A 405 14.81 -7.25 -0.45
C VAL A 405 15.03 -6.81 0.99
N GLU A 406 14.00 -6.26 1.66
CA GLU A 406 14.07 -5.78 3.04
C GLU A 406 14.26 -6.93 4.05
N GLU A 407 13.44 -7.98 3.99
CA GLU A 407 13.38 -9.01 5.05
C GLU A 407 13.69 -10.44 4.54
N GLY A 408 14.03 -10.59 3.26
CA GLY A 408 14.28 -11.91 2.66
C GLY A 408 13.00 -12.61 2.22
N ILE A 409 13.17 -13.88 1.84
CA ILE A 409 12.14 -14.76 1.31
C ILE A 409 11.97 -16.03 2.14
N VAL A 410 10.77 -16.58 2.11
CA VAL A 410 10.41 -17.88 2.67
C VAL A 410 9.78 -18.79 1.60
N ALA A 411 9.56 -20.05 1.91
CA ALA A 411 8.82 -20.96 1.04
C ALA A 411 7.39 -20.44 0.81
N GLY A 412 7.04 -20.23 -0.45
CA GLY A 412 5.79 -19.60 -0.86
C GLY A 412 4.57 -20.52 -0.81
N GLY A 413 3.45 -20.01 -1.32
CA GLY A 413 2.20 -20.76 -1.42
C GLY A 413 1.63 -21.22 -0.08
N GLY A 414 1.84 -20.46 1.00
CA GLY A 414 1.41 -20.78 2.35
C GLY A 414 2.28 -21.83 3.08
N THR A 415 3.32 -22.36 2.42
CA THR A 415 4.20 -23.39 2.99
C THR A 415 4.93 -22.89 4.24
N ALA A 416 5.35 -21.62 4.29
CA ALA A 416 6.03 -21.03 5.45
C ALA A 416 5.16 -21.09 6.72
N LEU A 417 3.84 -20.91 6.58
CA LEU A 417 2.89 -21.03 7.70
C LEU A 417 2.79 -22.47 8.21
N ILE A 418 2.75 -23.46 7.31
CA ILE A 418 2.82 -24.88 7.69
C ILE A 418 4.13 -25.21 8.40
N ASN A 419 5.25 -24.64 7.93
CA ASN A 419 6.56 -24.82 8.56
C ASN A 419 6.64 -24.25 9.99
N ALA A 420 5.82 -23.27 10.33
CA ALA A 420 5.72 -22.72 11.69
C ALA A 420 4.89 -23.60 12.64
N MET A 421 4.01 -24.46 12.12
CA MET A 421 3.11 -25.30 12.94
C MET A 421 3.80 -26.16 13.98
N PRO A 422 4.96 -26.82 13.72
CA PRO A 422 5.63 -27.62 14.75
C PRO A 422 6.10 -26.81 15.97
N ALA A 423 6.50 -25.54 15.78
CA ALA A 423 6.88 -24.66 16.88
C ALA A 423 5.64 -24.23 17.69
N VAL A 424 4.56 -23.83 17.02
CA VAL A 424 3.28 -23.50 17.64
C VAL A 424 2.70 -24.72 18.37
N LYS A 425 2.83 -25.95 17.83
CA LYS A 425 2.40 -27.17 18.50
C LYS A 425 3.12 -27.41 19.82
N LYS A 426 4.43 -27.18 19.86
CA LYS A 426 5.23 -27.26 21.10
C LYS A 426 4.76 -26.24 22.14
N LEU A 427 4.34 -25.05 21.73
CA LEU A 427 3.73 -24.07 22.61
C LEU A 427 2.38 -24.56 23.13
N VAL A 428 1.48 -25.03 22.25
CA VAL A 428 0.17 -25.58 22.61
C VAL A 428 0.30 -26.69 23.67
N ASP A 429 1.31 -27.55 23.55
CA ASP A 429 1.52 -28.66 24.49
C ASP A 429 2.01 -28.20 25.88
N LYS A 430 2.57 -26.99 25.99
CA LYS A 430 2.99 -26.36 27.25
C LYS A 430 1.89 -25.56 27.94
N LEU A 431 0.90 -25.09 27.19
CA LEU A 431 -0.22 -24.29 27.69
C LEU A 431 -1.35 -25.15 28.24
N SER A 432 -2.23 -24.55 29.04
CA SER A 432 -3.41 -25.21 29.61
C SER A 432 -4.66 -24.31 29.52
N GLY A 433 -5.85 -24.90 29.70
CA GLY A 433 -7.12 -24.16 29.70
C GLY A 433 -7.35 -23.37 28.41
N ASP A 434 -7.95 -22.21 28.55
CA ASP A 434 -8.33 -21.37 27.41
C ASP A 434 -7.13 -20.73 26.70
N GLU A 435 -5.99 -20.53 27.35
CA GLU A 435 -4.76 -20.13 26.65
C GLU A 435 -4.31 -21.19 25.64
N LYS A 436 -4.36 -22.49 26.04
CA LYS A 436 -4.10 -23.60 25.13
C LYS A 436 -5.06 -23.59 23.95
N THR A 437 -6.34 -23.36 24.22
CA THR A 437 -7.38 -23.29 23.17
C THR A 437 -7.10 -22.11 22.21
N GLY A 438 -6.70 -20.94 22.74
CA GLY A 438 -6.29 -19.80 21.92
C GLY A 438 -5.12 -20.12 20.97
N ALA A 439 -4.10 -20.79 21.49
CA ALA A 439 -2.96 -21.22 20.67
C ALA A 439 -3.36 -22.29 19.62
N GLN A 440 -4.31 -23.17 19.95
CA GLN A 440 -4.87 -24.16 19.00
C GLN A 440 -5.65 -23.52 17.86
N ILE A 441 -6.35 -22.40 18.10
CA ILE A 441 -7.04 -21.62 17.06
C ILE A 441 -6.03 -21.16 16.01
N VAL A 442 -4.92 -20.56 16.45
CA VAL A 442 -3.85 -20.13 15.54
C VAL A 442 -3.24 -21.31 14.81
N TYR A 443 -2.90 -22.40 15.53
CA TYR A 443 -2.34 -23.61 14.93
C TYR A 443 -3.18 -24.12 13.75
N LYS A 444 -4.50 -24.16 13.90
CA LYS A 444 -5.42 -24.58 12.82
C LYS A 444 -5.48 -23.56 11.69
N ALA A 445 -5.50 -22.27 12.01
CA ALA A 445 -5.59 -21.22 11.00
C ALA A 445 -4.38 -21.20 10.05
N LEU A 446 -3.20 -21.62 10.53
CA LEU A 446 -1.97 -21.68 9.71
C LEU A 446 -2.09 -22.63 8.50
N GLU A 447 -3.04 -23.58 8.50
CA GLU A 447 -3.28 -24.48 7.38
C GLU A 447 -4.10 -23.85 6.24
N GLU A 448 -4.89 -22.83 6.55
CA GLU A 448 -5.93 -22.33 5.63
C GLU A 448 -5.40 -21.76 4.30
N PRO A 449 -4.26 -21.07 4.23
CA PRO A 449 -3.73 -20.61 2.94
C PRO A 449 -3.41 -21.75 1.98
N VAL A 450 -2.73 -22.78 2.43
CA VAL A 450 -2.46 -23.99 1.60
C VAL A 450 -3.76 -24.69 1.22
N ARG A 451 -4.69 -24.82 2.17
CA ARG A 451 -6.00 -25.41 1.94
C ARG A 451 -6.77 -24.67 0.85
N GLN A 452 -6.82 -23.34 0.93
CA GLN A 452 -7.56 -22.53 -0.03
C GLN A 452 -6.92 -22.57 -1.43
N ILE A 453 -5.58 -22.53 -1.53
CA ILE A 453 -4.86 -22.67 -2.79
C ILE A 453 -5.20 -24.02 -3.45
N ALA A 454 -5.23 -25.10 -2.66
CA ALA A 454 -5.61 -26.43 -3.14
C ALA A 454 -7.08 -26.46 -3.62
N VAL A 455 -8.01 -25.90 -2.86
CA VAL A 455 -9.43 -25.80 -3.23
C VAL A 455 -9.62 -25.02 -4.53
N ASN A 456 -8.93 -23.87 -4.68
CA ASN A 456 -8.98 -23.08 -5.92
C ASN A 456 -8.39 -23.85 -7.12
N ALA A 457 -7.49 -24.80 -6.86
CA ALA A 457 -6.97 -25.73 -7.87
C ALA A 457 -7.87 -26.96 -8.13
N GLY A 458 -8.99 -27.08 -7.43
CA GLY A 458 -9.90 -28.24 -7.55
C GLY A 458 -9.40 -29.50 -6.84
N LEU A 459 -8.55 -29.34 -5.81
CA LEU A 459 -7.90 -30.43 -5.09
C LEU A 459 -8.33 -30.46 -3.61
N GLU A 460 -8.14 -31.62 -2.96
CA GLU A 460 -8.43 -31.79 -1.54
C GLU A 460 -7.27 -31.31 -0.67
N GLY A 461 -7.47 -30.17 -0.01
CA GLY A 461 -6.42 -29.49 0.76
C GLY A 461 -5.92 -30.29 1.97
N SER A 462 -6.78 -31.08 2.62
CA SER A 462 -6.42 -31.88 3.80
C SER A 462 -5.35 -32.91 3.47
N VAL A 463 -5.43 -33.57 2.31
CA VAL A 463 -4.45 -34.56 1.85
C VAL A 463 -3.10 -33.88 1.56
N ILE A 464 -3.12 -32.70 0.95
CA ILE A 464 -1.92 -31.96 0.62
C ILE A 464 -1.20 -31.50 1.89
N ILE A 465 -1.93 -30.93 2.84
CA ILE A 465 -1.40 -30.48 4.14
C ILE A 465 -0.78 -31.64 4.92
N ASP A 466 -1.50 -32.74 5.05
CA ASP A 466 -0.99 -33.95 5.76
C ASP A 466 0.35 -34.43 5.16
N LYS A 467 0.47 -34.45 3.82
CA LYS A 467 1.69 -34.86 3.14
C LYS A 467 2.85 -33.88 3.37
N ILE A 468 2.58 -32.58 3.38
CA ILE A 468 3.58 -31.55 3.70
C ILE A 468 4.07 -31.72 5.15
N ILE A 469 3.15 -31.84 6.11
CA ILE A 469 3.48 -32.01 7.55
C ILE A 469 4.30 -33.29 7.78
N ARG A 470 3.90 -34.42 7.17
CA ARG A 470 4.62 -35.71 7.31
C ARG A 470 6.01 -35.68 6.71
N SER A 471 6.29 -34.85 5.74
CA SER A 471 7.63 -34.72 5.16
C SER A 471 8.67 -34.28 6.18
N ARG A 472 8.27 -33.47 7.17
CA ARG A 472 9.13 -32.86 8.20
C ARG A 472 10.29 -32.02 7.63
N LYS A 473 10.20 -31.65 6.35
CA LYS A 473 11.21 -30.83 5.67
C LYS A 473 10.74 -29.38 5.62
N VAL A 474 11.58 -28.46 6.11
CA VAL A 474 11.35 -27.03 5.94
C VAL A 474 11.51 -26.69 4.44
N GLY A 475 10.57 -25.93 3.91
CA GLY A 475 10.56 -25.53 2.50
C GLY A 475 9.93 -26.53 1.52
N TYR A 476 9.60 -27.76 1.96
CA TYR A 476 8.89 -28.71 1.11
C TYR A 476 7.40 -28.40 1.09
N GLY A 477 6.85 -28.17 -0.09
CA GLY A 477 5.48 -27.71 -0.29
C GLY A 477 4.83 -28.32 -1.52
N PHE A 478 3.70 -27.73 -1.92
CA PHE A 478 2.90 -28.18 -3.05
C PHE A 478 2.79 -27.07 -4.11
N ASN A 479 3.27 -27.37 -5.32
CA ASN A 479 3.06 -26.53 -6.49
C ASN A 479 1.66 -26.78 -7.05
N ALA A 480 0.71 -25.90 -6.77
CA ALA A 480 -0.67 -26.03 -7.22
C ALA A 480 -0.84 -25.84 -8.75
N TYR A 481 0.15 -25.23 -9.42
CA TYR A 481 0.14 -25.09 -10.88
C TYR A 481 0.39 -26.42 -11.59
N THR A 482 1.48 -27.15 -11.20
CA THR A 482 1.86 -28.43 -11.79
C THR A 482 1.25 -29.62 -11.06
N SER A 483 0.67 -29.43 -9.87
CA SER A 483 0.16 -30.47 -8.97
C SER A 483 1.25 -31.42 -8.43
N GLU A 484 2.46 -30.89 -8.22
CA GLU A 484 3.62 -31.64 -7.75
C GLU A 484 4.08 -31.15 -6.37
N TYR A 485 4.76 -32.05 -5.63
CA TYR A 485 5.41 -31.69 -4.37
C TYR A 485 6.89 -31.40 -4.63
N VAL A 486 7.34 -30.21 -4.23
CA VAL A 486 8.68 -29.70 -4.54
C VAL A 486 9.29 -28.99 -3.34
N ASP A 487 10.60 -28.78 -3.36
CA ASP A 487 11.26 -27.82 -2.49
C ASP A 487 10.98 -26.43 -3.07
N MET A 488 10.17 -25.62 -2.37
CA MET A 488 9.52 -24.43 -2.89
C MET A 488 10.52 -23.33 -3.31
N ILE A 489 11.55 -23.06 -2.49
CA ILE A 489 12.54 -22.00 -2.80
C ILE A 489 13.36 -22.35 -4.04
N PRO A 490 13.96 -23.56 -4.18
CA PRO A 490 14.65 -23.95 -5.41
C PRO A 490 13.73 -24.00 -6.64
N ALA A 491 12.44 -24.34 -6.44
CA ALA A 491 11.45 -24.33 -7.52
C ALA A 491 10.99 -22.91 -7.91
N GLY A 492 11.50 -21.87 -7.25
CA GLY A 492 11.16 -20.47 -7.51
C GLY A 492 9.82 -20.03 -6.91
N ILE A 493 9.18 -20.87 -6.08
CA ILE A 493 7.90 -20.55 -5.43
C ILE A 493 8.21 -19.98 -4.05
N VAL A 494 8.24 -18.66 -3.96
CA VAL A 494 8.68 -17.91 -2.79
C VAL A 494 7.69 -16.81 -2.44
N ASP A 495 7.58 -16.51 -1.14
CA ASP A 495 6.84 -15.36 -0.62
C ASP A 495 7.81 -14.46 0.15
N PRO A 496 7.66 -13.12 0.11
CA PRO A 496 8.42 -12.23 0.98
C PRO A 496 8.11 -12.51 2.46
N THR A 497 9.14 -12.57 3.29
CA THR A 497 9.00 -12.81 4.74
C THR A 497 8.11 -11.75 5.39
N LYS A 498 8.32 -10.47 5.03
CA LYS A 498 7.53 -9.34 5.50
C LYS A 498 6.04 -9.49 5.19
N VAL A 499 5.69 -9.94 3.98
CA VAL A 499 4.32 -10.19 3.54
C VAL A 499 3.66 -11.28 4.39
N THR A 500 4.33 -12.45 4.52
CA THR A 500 3.78 -13.60 5.24
C THR A 500 3.56 -13.30 6.73
N ARG A 501 4.53 -12.67 7.41
CA ARG A 501 4.40 -12.35 8.82
C ARG A 501 3.38 -11.25 9.09
N SER A 502 3.35 -10.18 8.26
CA SER A 502 2.40 -9.08 8.41
C SER A 502 0.97 -9.53 8.19
N ALA A 503 0.72 -10.41 7.21
CA ALA A 503 -0.59 -11.02 6.98
C ALA A 503 -1.10 -11.76 8.22
N LEU A 504 -0.27 -12.57 8.87
CA LEU A 504 -0.64 -13.29 10.10
C LEU A 504 -0.88 -12.34 11.28
N GLN A 505 0.02 -11.37 11.49
CA GLN A 505 -0.08 -10.41 12.59
C GLN A 505 -1.34 -9.53 12.48
N ASN A 506 -1.61 -8.96 11.31
CA ASN A 506 -2.78 -8.11 11.08
C ASN A 506 -4.09 -8.91 11.19
N ALA A 507 -4.12 -10.13 10.64
CA ALA A 507 -5.25 -11.03 10.76
C ALA A 507 -5.56 -11.36 12.23
N ALA A 508 -4.55 -11.71 13.02
CA ALA A 508 -4.71 -12.07 14.43
C ALA A 508 -5.11 -10.87 15.29
N SER A 509 -4.56 -9.69 15.01
CA SER A 509 -4.91 -8.46 15.72
C SER A 509 -6.40 -8.18 15.62
N VAL A 510 -6.96 -8.16 14.41
CA VAL A 510 -8.39 -7.89 14.21
C VAL A 510 -9.25 -9.06 14.69
N ALA A 511 -8.86 -10.31 14.41
CA ALA A 511 -9.60 -11.49 14.88
C ALA A 511 -9.73 -11.50 16.40
N SER A 512 -8.66 -11.17 17.15
CA SER A 512 -8.71 -11.11 18.62
C SER A 512 -9.66 -10.02 19.13
N MET A 513 -9.76 -8.88 18.43
CA MET A 513 -10.72 -7.81 18.78
C MET A 513 -12.16 -8.28 18.51
N VAL A 514 -12.41 -8.92 17.38
CA VAL A 514 -13.72 -9.50 17.05
C VAL A 514 -14.16 -10.52 18.10
N LEU A 515 -13.27 -11.42 18.50
CA LEU A 515 -13.55 -12.48 19.47
C LEU A 515 -13.82 -11.94 20.89
N THR A 516 -13.27 -10.79 21.25
CA THR A 516 -13.50 -10.14 22.54
C THR A 516 -14.70 -9.18 22.53
N THR A 517 -15.36 -9.00 21.39
CA THR A 517 -16.53 -8.13 21.25
C THR A 517 -17.78 -8.81 21.77
N GLU A 518 -18.60 -8.10 22.59
CA GLU A 518 -19.85 -8.60 23.18
C GLU A 518 -21.08 -7.84 22.71
N SER A 519 -20.92 -6.60 22.26
CA SER A 519 -22.05 -5.78 21.79
C SER A 519 -21.69 -4.96 20.56
N LEU A 520 -22.68 -4.72 19.70
CA LEU A 520 -22.57 -3.86 18.53
C LEU A 520 -23.59 -2.74 18.65
N VAL A 521 -23.17 -1.53 18.26
CA VAL A 521 -24.00 -0.32 18.31
C VAL A 521 -23.99 0.31 16.93
N ALA A 522 -25.14 0.36 16.28
CA ALA A 522 -25.33 0.98 14.97
C ALA A 522 -26.27 2.18 15.04
N ASP A 523 -26.20 3.07 14.07
CA ASP A 523 -27.23 4.08 13.88
C ASP A 523 -28.51 3.42 13.36
N LYS A 524 -29.64 3.79 13.98
CA LYS A 524 -30.94 3.32 13.52
C LYS A 524 -31.25 3.95 12.17
N LYS A 525 -31.51 3.12 11.15
CA LYS A 525 -31.94 3.62 9.84
C LYS A 525 -33.24 4.41 10.00
N ASP A 526 -33.23 5.67 9.58
CA ASP A 526 -34.40 6.51 9.49
C ASP A 526 -34.80 6.63 8.02
N PRO A 527 -35.85 5.88 7.58
CA PRO A 527 -36.25 5.88 6.18
C PRO A 527 -36.65 7.27 5.65
N GLN A 528 -37.06 8.19 6.54
CA GLN A 528 -37.40 9.56 6.16
C GLN A 528 -36.17 10.43 5.98
N ALA A 529 -35.11 10.24 6.81
CA ALA A 529 -33.84 10.94 6.68
C ALA A 529 -33.07 10.46 5.45
N ASP A 530 -33.07 9.14 5.19
CA ASP A 530 -32.45 8.55 4.03
C ASP A 530 -33.10 9.00 2.72
N ALA A 531 -34.47 9.06 2.69
CA ALA A 531 -35.21 9.59 1.55
C ALA A 531 -34.95 11.10 1.33
N ALA A 532 -34.81 11.88 2.41
CA ALA A 532 -34.51 13.31 2.33
C ALA A 532 -33.08 13.56 1.83
N MET A 533 -32.09 12.76 2.26
CA MET A 533 -30.73 12.82 1.74
C MET A 533 -30.66 12.43 0.27
N ALA A 534 -31.36 11.38 -0.17
CA ALA A 534 -31.44 10.95 -1.55
C ALA A 534 -32.10 12.03 -2.44
N ALA A 535 -33.15 12.67 -1.96
CA ALA A 535 -33.82 13.77 -2.65
C ALA A 535 -32.94 15.02 -2.75
N ALA A 536 -32.17 15.33 -1.70
CA ALA A 536 -31.21 16.45 -1.70
C ALA A 536 -30.04 16.20 -2.67
N ALA A 537 -29.54 14.96 -2.74
CA ALA A 537 -28.51 14.56 -3.70
C ALA A 537 -29.01 14.60 -5.15
N ALA A 538 -30.24 14.18 -5.40
CA ALA A 538 -30.89 14.25 -6.71
C ALA A 538 -31.20 15.71 -7.13
N GLY A 539 -31.54 16.58 -6.18
CA GLY A 539 -31.81 18.01 -6.44
C GLY A 539 -30.54 18.83 -6.74
N ALA A 540 -29.38 18.41 -6.23
CA ALA A 540 -28.11 19.09 -6.51
C ALA A 540 -27.55 18.78 -7.92
N GLY A 541 -28.02 17.71 -8.58
CA GLY A 541 -27.63 17.32 -9.93
C GLY A 541 -28.50 17.93 -11.06
N GLY A 542 -29.60 18.61 -10.75
CA GLY A 542 -30.61 19.09 -11.71
C GLY A 542 -30.56 20.57 -12.09
N GLY A 543 -29.58 21.33 -11.64
CA GLY A 543 -29.50 22.79 -11.83
C GLY A 543 -28.55 23.26 -12.95
N GLY A 544 -28.52 22.63 -14.12
CA GLY A 544 -27.63 23.02 -15.21
C GLY A 544 -28.23 22.80 -16.59
N GLY A 545 -29.31 23.48 -16.89
CA GLY A 545 -29.83 23.44 -18.26
C GLY A 545 -31.06 24.31 -18.40
N LEU A 546 -30.85 25.58 -18.77
CA LEU A 546 -31.70 26.38 -19.67
C LEU A 546 -31.28 27.85 -19.51
N GLY A 547 -30.62 28.39 -20.55
CA GLY A 547 -30.34 29.81 -20.72
C GLY A 547 -29.23 30.03 -21.72
#